data_6e8d11e8e0d306552b6467003b716cb1
#
_entry.id   6e8d11e8e0d306552b6467003b716cb1
#
_cell.length_a   1.000
_cell.length_b   1.000
_cell.length_c   1.000
_cell.angle_alpha   90.00
_cell.angle_beta   90.00
_cell.angle_gamma   90.00
#
_symmetry.space_group_name_H-M   'P 1'
#
loop_
_entity.id
_entity.type
_entity.pdbx_description
1 polymer ?
#
loop_
_entity_poly.entity_id
_entity_poly.type
_entity_poly.pdbx_seq_one_letter_code
_entity_poly.pdbx_strand_id
1 'polypeptide(L)'
;MPDINLTHVSKNYAGSDHPAVDDLNLTIADGEFMCLLGPSGCGKTTTLRMIAGLEHLTGGEISIGERVVDSIPAGAFVPPEQRRLGLVFQSYALWPHMTVERNIDFGLRLRKLPEAERRAKVADVMQKLRIRDYAKRYPSQLSGGQQQRVALARMLAVNPDILLLDEPLSNLDAALRLEMRAELRRLHEEFRTTIVFVTHDQWEAMTLATTIAVMNGGRLQQVGAPDDIYSRPLNRFVAEFIGNPPINMIALDAAQPAGLAARLSGTLSLTGAASLGIRPEEITLSPVDNAVPLGALRLESIMPTGGSWILELSLGGERLFHATHIRPSAKPGQMVDCLARAEGLHLFDANGQRIETNEIRVTNAAQPVGLGRPALIPA
;
A
#
# COMPACT_ATOMS: atom_id res chain seq x y z
N MET A 1 13.29 20.41 5.43
CA MET A 1 11.82 20.64 5.37
C MET A 1 11.23 20.11 6.66
N PRO A 2 10.01 20.47 7.04
CA PRO A 2 9.47 20.04 8.34
C PRO A 2 8.95 18.60 8.28
N ASP A 3 9.12 17.86 9.38
CA ASP A 3 8.44 16.62 9.69
C ASP A 3 6.98 16.88 10.11
N ILE A 4 6.16 15.82 10.13
CA ILE A 4 4.77 15.87 10.63
C ILE A 4 4.64 14.85 11.76
N ASN A 5 4.24 15.30 12.93
CA ASN A 5 4.01 14.44 14.08
C ASN A 5 2.53 14.45 14.48
N LEU A 6 1.94 13.27 14.55
CA LEU A 6 0.60 13.02 15.06
C LEU A 6 0.76 12.31 16.41
N THR A 7 0.24 12.90 17.50
CA THR A 7 0.36 12.36 18.85
C THR A 7 -1.02 12.16 19.45
N HIS A 8 -1.41 10.92 19.70
CA HIS A 8 -2.71 10.52 20.26
C HIS A 8 -3.90 11.12 19.50
N VAL A 9 -3.76 11.24 18.16
CA VAL A 9 -4.76 11.90 17.31
C VAL A 9 -6.01 11.05 17.20
N SER A 10 -7.15 11.69 17.51
CA SER A 10 -8.46 11.06 17.44
C SER A 10 -9.46 11.98 16.72
N LYS A 11 -10.40 11.37 15.98
CA LYS A 11 -11.51 12.04 15.34
C LYS A 11 -12.80 11.26 15.49
N ASN A 12 -13.76 11.86 16.17
CA ASN A 12 -15.13 11.37 16.28
C ASN A 12 -16.06 12.32 15.53
N TYR A 13 -16.96 11.76 14.74
CA TYR A 13 -18.06 12.50 14.13
C TYR A 13 -19.33 12.35 14.96
N ALA A 14 -20.10 13.43 15.06
CA ALA A 14 -21.38 13.40 15.77
C ALA A 14 -22.32 12.36 15.13
N GLY A 15 -22.87 11.46 15.97
CA GLY A 15 -23.76 10.39 15.53
C GLY A 15 -23.07 9.13 15.00
N SER A 16 -21.74 9.03 15.10
CA SER A 16 -21.00 7.81 14.81
C SER A 16 -20.74 7.01 16.08
N ASP A 17 -20.98 5.69 16.05
CA ASP A 17 -20.71 4.78 17.17
C ASP A 17 -19.22 4.49 17.36
N HIS A 18 -18.42 4.74 16.30
CA HIS A 18 -16.99 4.47 16.30
C HIS A 18 -16.20 5.68 15.80
N PRO A 19 -15.00 5.92 16.37
CA PRO A 19 -14.11 6.97 15.89
C PRO A 19 -13.65 6.70 14.44
N ALA A 20 -13.60 7.74 13.62
CA ALA A 20 -13.04 7.67 12.27
C ALA A 20 -11.51 7.53 12.33
N VAL A 21 -10.87 8.11 13.34
CA VAL A 21 -9.46 7.93 13.70
C VAL A 21 -9.38 7.78 15.22
N ASP A 22 -8.68 6.75 15.70
CA ASP A 22 -8.63 6.33 17.08
C ASP A 22 -7.18 6.17 17.54
N ASP A 23 -6.73 7.09 18.41
CA ASP A 23 -5.42 7.10 19.05
C ASP A 23 -4.23 6.93 18.05
N LEU A 24 -4.27 7.67 16.96
CA LEU A 24 -3.23 7.59 15.94
C LEU A 24 -1.95 8.28 16.40
N ASN A 25 -0.86 7.51 16.47
CA ASN A 25 0.49 7.96 16.68
C ASN A 25 1.32 7.68 15.43
N LEU A 26 1.77 8.73 14.72
CA LEU A 26 2.48 8.60 13.45
C LEU A 26 3.44 9.78 13.27
N THR A 27 4.69 9.47 12.94
CA THR A 27 5.68 10.45 12.51
C THR A 27 5.98 10.27 11.02
N ILE A 28 5.93 11.36 10.26
CA ILE A 28 6.29 11.43 8.86
C ILE A 28 7.54 12.28 8.76
N ALA A 29 8.66 11.66 8.39
CA ALA A 29 9.95 12.34 8.36
C ALA A 29 10.04 13.37 7.21
N ASP A 30 10.96 14.32 7.37
CA ASP A 30 11.30 15.27 6.31
C ASP A 30 11.76 14.54 5.03
N GLY A 31 11.21 14.94 3.90
CA GLY A 31 11.53 14.34 2.60
C GLY A 31 10.99 12.92 2.39
N GLU A 32 10.12 12.43 3.26
CA GLU A 32 9.52 11.10 3.18
C GLU A 32 8.34 11.06 2.20
N PHE A 33 8.21 9.95 1.46
CA PHE A 33 6.99 9.62 0.73
C PHE A 33 6.17 8.64 1.59
N MET A 34 5.34 9.18 2.46
CA MET A 34 4.45 8.40 3.32
C MET A 34 3.17 8.03 2.59
N CYS A 35 2.84 6.74 2.53
CA CYS A 35 1.57 6.26 2.01
C CYS A 35 0.64 5.80 3.15
N LEU A 36 -0.53 6.42 3.26
CA LEU A 36 -1.62 5.93 4.12
C LEU A 36 -2.44 4.91 3.32
N LEU A 37 -2.36 3.64 3.70
CA LEU A 37 -2.97 2.52 3.00
C LEU A 37 -3.97 1.80 3.90
N GLY A 38 -5.08 1.31 3.35
CA GLY A 38 -6.06 0.53 4.09
C GLY A 38 -7.42 0.46 3.38
N PRO A 39 -8.36 -0.34 3.87
CA PRO A 39 -9.70 -0.47 3.28
C PRO A 39 -10.48 0.85 3.31
N SER A 40 -11.56 0.92 2.55
CA SER A 40 -12.45 2.10 2.55
C SER A 40 -13.02 2.33 3.95
N GLY A 41 -13.07 3.59 4.38
CA GLY A 41 -13.61 3.98 5.69
C GLY A 41 -12.66 3.77 6.88
N CYS A 42 -11.40 3.37 6.70
CA CYS A 42 -10.45 3.17 7.81
C CYS A 42 -9.77 4.45 8.34
N GLY A 43 -10.16 5.65 7.89
CA GLY A 43 -9.69 6.92 8.45
C GLY A 43 -8.60 7.66 7.67
N LYS A 44 -8.08 7.14 6.55
CA LYS A 44 -6.99 7.75 5.74
C LYS A 44 -7.26 9.19 5.31
N THR A 45 -8.35 9.41 4.58
CA THR A 45 -8.76 10.76 4.11
C THR A 45 -9.05 11.69 5.28
N THR A 46 -9.64 11.19 6.37
CA THR A 46 -9.84 11.96 7.61
C THR A 46 -8.51 12.41 8.20
N THR A 47 -7.54 11.51 8.30
CA THR A 47 -6.18 11.82 8.78
C THR A 47 -5.52 12.88 7.89
N LEU A 48 -5.57 12.71 6.57
CA LEU A 48 -5.03 13.69 5.64
C LEU A 48 -5.70 15.05 5.78
N ARG A 49 -7.04 15.11 5.95
CA ARG A 49 -7.78 16.36 6.14
C ARG A 49 -7.46 17.05 7.47
N MET A 50 -7.21 16.28 8.53
CA MET A 50 -6.74 16.83 9.82
C MET A 50 -5.35 17.46 9.67
N ILE A 51 -4.41 16.80 8.98
CA ILE A 51 -3.08 17.38 8.67
C ILE A 51 -3.25 18.67 7.84
N ALA A 52 -4.17 18.68 6.86
CA ALA A 52 -4.46 19.84 6.04
C ALA A 52 -5.14 20.99 6.80
N GLY A 53 -5.73 20.73 7.97
CA GLY A 53 -6.53 21.71 8.73
C GLY A 53 -7.95 21.91 8.19
N LEU A 54 -8.43 20.98 7.36
CA LEU A 54 -9.82 20.97 6.86
C LEU A 54 -10.77 20.28 7.82
N GLU A 55 -10.24 19.47 8.71
CA GLU A 55 -10.96 18.80 9.80
C GLU A 55 -10.23 19.08 11.11
N HIS A 56 -10.99 19.35 12.17
CA HIS A 56 -10.46 19.49 13.53
C HIS A 56 -10.30 18.14 14.21
N LEU A 57 -9.28 18.00 15.05
CA LEU A 57 -9.16 16.89 15.99
C LEU A 57 -10.33 16.87 16.98
N THR A 58 -10.61 15.71 17.55
CA THR A 58 -11.42 15.58 18.77
C THR A 58 -10.56 15.15 19.97
N GLY A 59 -9.30 14.77 19.74
CA GLY A 59 -8.30 14.43 20.73
C GLY A 59 -6.90 14.46 20.14
N GLY A 60 -5.90 14.65 20.98
CA GLY A 60 -4.49 14.64 20.60
C GLY A 60 -3.97 15.95 20.01
N GLU A 61 -2.86 15.83 19.26
CA GLU A 61 -2.11 16.97 18.74
C GLU A 61 -1.47 16.63 17.40
N ILE A 62 -1.40 17.62 16.49
CA ILE A 62 -0.60 17.57 15.26
C ILE A 62 0.40 18.73 15.27
N SER A 63 1.68 18.41 15.02
CA SER A 63 2.72 19.40 14.77
C SER A 63 3.35 19.25 13.38
N ILE A 64 3.83 20.35 12.81
CA ILE A 64 4.57 20.40 11.55
C ILE A 64 5.88 21.14 11.84
N GLY A 65 6.99 20.42 11.83
CA GLY A 65 8.24 20.87 12.41
C GLY A 65 8.05 21.21 13.91
N GLU A 66 8.58 22.33 14.32
CA GLU A 66 8.44 22.80 15.70
C GLU A 66 7.07 23.45 16.01
N ARG A 67 6.19 23.59 14.99
CA ARG A 67 4.93 24.31 15.14
C ARG A 67 3.77 23.37 15.40
N VAL A 68 3.10 23.50 16.54
CA VAL A 68 1.79 22.87 16.78
C VAL A 68 0.75 23.54 15.88
N VAL A 69 0.05 22.73 15.06
CA VAL A 69 -0.95 23.23 14.08
C VAL A 69 -2.38 22.89 14.47
N ASP A 70 -2.58 21.86 15.31
CA ASP A 70 -3.87 21.51 15.89
C ASP A 70 -3.62 20.77 17.20
N SER A 71 -4.24 21.19 18.31
CA SER A 71 -4.06 20.55 19.62
C SER A 71 -5.28 20.80 20.48
N ILE A 72 -5.93 19.72 20.89
CA ILE A 72 -7.07 19.79 21.84
C ILE A 72 -6.58 20.22 23.23
N PRO A 73 -5.50 19.65 23.80
CA PRO A 73 -5.00 20.08 25.12
C PRO A 73 -4.58 21.54 25.16
N ALA A 74 -3.97 22.07 24.11
CA ALA A 74 -3.51 23.46 24.05
C ALA A 74 -4.57 24.44 23.51
N GLY A 75 -5.71 23.97 23.01
CA GLY A 75 -6.73 24.78 22.35
C GLY A 75 -6.21 25.52 21.10
N ALA A 76 -5.19 24.95 20.44
CA ALA A 76 -4.54 25.57 19.30
C ALA A 76 -5.13 25.05 17.99
N PHE A 77 -5.37 25.95 17.03
CA PHE A 77 -5.73 25.60 15.66
C PHE A 77 -5.17 26.61 14.67
N VAL A 78 -4.42 26.09 13.70
CA VAL A 78 -3.89 26.85 12.57
C VAL A 78 -4.74 26.52 11.34
N PRO A 79 -5.39 27.52 10.71
CA PRO A 79 -6.21 27.28 9.54
C PRO A 79 -5.37 26.82 8.32
N PRO A 80 -6.00 26.14 7.34
CA PRO A 80 -5.31 25.51 6.21
C PRO A 80 -4.35 26.41 5.46
N GLU A 81 -4.75 27.65 5.17
CA GLU A 81 -3.97 28.63 4.41
C GLU A 81 -2.69 29.08 5.11
N GLN A 82 -2.58 28.85 6.42
CA GLN A 82 -1.42 29.19 7.22
C GLN A 82 -0.50 28.00 7.53
N ARG A 83 -0.87 26.77 7.10
CA ARG A 83 -0.07 25.54 7.29
C ARG A 83 1.02 25.37 6.22
N ARG A 84 0.99 26.15 5.15
CA ARG A 84 1.95 26.12 4.02
C ARG A 84 2.03 24.76 3.32
N LEU A 85 0.92 24.04 3.26
CA LEU A 85 0.79 22.74 2.62
C LEU A 85 0.25 22.88 1.20
N GLY A 86 0.62 21.96 0.32
CA GLY A 86 -0.06 21.74 -0.96
C GLY A 86 -1.06 20.59 -0.79
N LEU A 87 -2.30 20.75 -1.27
CA LEU A 87 -3.31 19.70 -1.24
C LEU A 87 -3.90 19.47 -2.64
N VAL A 88 -3.85 18.22 -3.09
CA VAL A 88 -4.55 17.76 -4.30
C VAL A 88 -5.70 16.88 -3.88
N PHE A 89 -6.91 17.30 -4.20
CA PHE A 89 -8.13 16.56 -3.95
C PHE A 89 -8.35 15.48 -5.00
N GLN A 90 -9.11 14.45 -4.68
CA GLN A 90 -9.55 13.40 -5.60
C GLN A 90 -10.25 13.96 -6.86
N SER A 91 -11.02 15.04 -6.72
CA SER A 91 -11.72 15.74 -7.82
C SER A 91 -10.84 16.75 -8.58
N TYR A 92 -9.52 16.83 -8.26
CA TYR A 92 -8.54 17.80 -8.79
C TYR A 92 -8.85 19.25 -8.45
N ALA A 93 -10.08 19.63 -8.17
CA ALA A 93 -10.55 20.96 -7.78
C ALA A 93 -9.98 22.10 -8.65
N LEU A 94 -9.98 21.91 -9.98
CA LEU A 94 -9.57 22.95 -10.92
C LEU A 94 -10.67 24.02 -11.07
N TRP A 95 -10.27 25.28 -11.19
CA TRP A 95 -11.21 26.36 -11.47
C TRP A 95 -11.70 26.27 -12.92
N PRO A 96 -12.98 25.94 -13.16
CA PRO A 96 -13.46 25.66 -14.51
C PRO A 96 -13.50 26.89 -15.44
N HIS A 97 -13.55 28.09 -14.87
CA HIS A 97 -13.56 29.38 -15.58
C HIS A 97 -12.16 29.94 -15.87
N MET A 98 -11.12 29.23 -15.46
CA MET A 98 -9.72 29.62 -15.70
C MET A 98 -9.06 28.67 -16.69
N THR A 99 -8.16 29.20 -17.52
CA THR A 99 -7.29 28.38 -18.36
C THR A 99 -6.28 27.60 -17.50
N VAL A 100 -5.63 26.59 -18.09
CA VAL A 100 -4.56 25.80 -17.45
C VAL A 100 -3.49 26.72 -16.86
N GLU A 101 -2.94 27.63 -17.67
CA GLU A 101 -1.93 28.59 -17.23
C GLU A 101 -2.41 29.43 -16.03
N ARG A 102 -3.65 29.92 -16.06
CA ARG A 102 -4.23 30.70 -14.97
C ARG A 102 -4.50 29.88 -13.71
N ASN A 103 -4.89 28.62 -13.84
CA ASN A 103 -5.01 27.69 -12.71
C ASN A 103 -3.67 27.54 -11.99
N ILE A 104 -2.57 27.40 -12.73
CA ILE A 104 -1.23 27.22 -12.17
C ILE A 104 -0.73 28.54 -11.56
N ASP A 105 -0.92 29.67 -12.25
CA ASP A 105 -0.47 31.02 -11.82
C ASP A 105 -1.21 31.52 -10.56
N PHE A 106 -2.39 31.01 -10.28
CA PHE A 106 -3.27 31.54 -9.25
C PHE A 106 -2.61 31.62 -7.86
N GLY A 107 -1.99 30.53 -7.39
CA GLY A 107 -1.32 30.47 -6.10
C GLY A 107 -0.11 31.42 -6.02
N LEU A 108 0.63 31.56 -7.12
CA LEU A 108 1.77 32.47 -7.20
C LEU A 108 1.33 33.94 -7.13
N ARG A 109 0.16 34.26 -7.73
CA ARG A 109 -0.45 35.61 -7.64
C ARG A 109 -0.88 35.93 -6.21
N LEU A 110 -1.45 34.99 -5.51
CA LEU A 110 -1.82 35.18 -4.09
C LEU A 110 -0.59 35.45 -3.21
N ARG A 111 0.56 34.85 -3.54
CA ARG A 111 1.85 35.13 -2.90
C ARG A 111 2.49 36.46 -3.34
N LYS A 112 1.84 37.23 -4.23
CA LYS A 112 2.30 38.54 -4.75
C LYS A 112 3.68 38.49 -5.41
N LEU A 113 4.05 37.34 -6.03
CA LEU A 113 5.31 37.29 -6.80
C LEU A 113 5.27 38.20 -8.03
N PRO A 114 6.43 38.78 -8.44
CA PRO A 114 6.55 39.55 -9.66
C PRO A 114 6.11 38.76 -10.90
N GLU A 115 5.52 39.43 -11.88
CA GLU A 115 4.95 38.77 -13.07
C GLU A 115 5.98 37.94 -13.83
N ALA A 116 7.20 38.49 -14.00
CA ALA A 116 8.27 37.77 -14.69
C ALA A 116 8.65 36.44 -14.00
N GLU A 117 8.74 36.45 -12.67
CA GLU A 117 9.04 35.25 -11.87
C GLU A 117 7.89 34.23 -11.97
N ARG A 118 6.63 34.69 -11.87
CA ARG A 118 5.47 33.82 -12.01
C ARG A 118 5.45 33.13 -13.37
N ARG A 119 5.65 33.90 -14.47
CA ARG A 119 5.70 33.34 -15.82
C ARG A 119 6.80 32.28 -15.97
N ALA A 120 7.97 32.51 -15.39
CA ALA A 120 9.07 31.54 -15.41
C ALA A 120 8.72 30.26 -14.66
N LYS A 121 8.18 30.36 -13.44
CA LYS A 121 7.76 29.20 -12.64
C LYS A 121 6.64 28.41 -13.32
N VAL A 122 5.61 29.09 -13.85
CA VAL A 122 4.52 28.45 -14.59
C VAL A 122 5.04 27.71 -15.83
N ALA A 123 5.94 28.34 -16.60
CA ALA A 123 6.52 27.70 -17.79
C ALA A 123 7.37 26.47 -17.43
N ASP A 124 8.15 26.53 -16.35
CA ASP A 124 8.97 25.43 -15.83
C ASP A 124 8.11 24.22 -15.44
N VAL A 125 7.12 24.41 -14.56
CA VAL A 125 6.27 23.29 -14.14
C VAL A 125 5.41 22.72 -15.27
N MET A 126 4.95 23.56 -16.21
CA MET A 126 4.22 23.12 -17.39
C MET A 126 5.10 22.28 -18.32
N GLN A 127 6.38 22.60 -18.43
CA GLN A 127 7.34 21.80 -19.18
C GLN A 127 7.63 20.47 -18.52
N LYS A 128 7.91 20.48 -17.19
CA LYS A 128 8.18 19.26 -16.40
C LYS A 128 7.03 18.27 -16.47
N LEU A 129 5.78 18.74 -16.42
CA LEU A 129 4.58 17.91 -16.47
C LEU A 129 4.02 17.68 -17.89
N ARG A 130 4.72 18.16 -18.93
CA ARG A 130 4.37 17.99 -20.36
C ARG A 130 2.95 18.50 -20.70
N ILE A 131 2.58 19.67 -20.17
CA ILE A 131 1.25 20.28 -20.36
C ILE A 131 1.30 21.64 -21.06
N ARG A 132 2.44 22.04 -21.64
CA ARG A 132 2.61 23.35 -22.31
C ARG A 132 1.59 23.59 -23.42
N ASP A 133 1.26 22.56 -24.20
CA ASP A 133 0.33 22.68 -25.33
C ASP A 133 -1.11 22.93 -24.88
N TYR A 134 -1.39 22.75 -23.59
CA TYR A 134 -2.71 22.98 -23.02
C TYR A 134 -2.86 24.33 -22.29
N ALA A 135 -1.84 25.19 -22.30
CA ALA A 135 -1.79 26.44 -21.52
C ALA A 135 -3.06 27.28 -21.60
N LYS A 136 -3.63 27.41 -22.81
CA LYS A 136 -4.83 28.22 -23.09
C LYS A 136 -6.15 27.45 -23.00
N ARG A 137 -6.11 26.13 -22.77
CA ARG A 137 -7.32 25.32 -22.63
C ARG A 137 -7.95 25.51 -21.25
N TYR A 138 -9.27 25.25 -21.19
CA TYR A 138 -10.03 25.17 -19.94
C TYR A 138 -10.08 23.73 -19.44
N PRO A 139 -10.32 23.49 -18.14
CA PRO A 139 -10.42 22.13 -17.58
C PRO A 139 -11.38 21.21 -18.31
N SER A 140 -12.53 21.72 -18.78
CA SER A 140 -13.52 20.95 -19.55
C SER A 140 -13.03 20.42 -20.90
N GLN A 141 -11.89 20.93 -21.40
CA GLN A 141 -11.28 20.53 -22.68
C GLN A 141 -10.12 19.53 -22.47
N LEU A 142 -9.96 19.02 -21.26
CA LEU A 142 -8.87 18.15 -20.86
C LEU A 142 -9.39 16.77 -20.46
N SER A 143 -8.60 15.72 -20.76
CA SER A 143 -8.83 14.39 -20.18
C SER A 143 -8.55 14.39 -18.66
N GLY A 144 -9.05 13.39 -17.93
CA GLY A 144 -8.83 13.27 -16.49
C GLY A 144 -7.35 13.33 -16.10
N GLY A 145 -6.47 12.62 -16.82
CA GLY A 145 -5.03 12.68 -16.57
C GLY A 145 -4.39 14.03 -16.89
N GLN A 146 -4.88 14.75 -17.90
CA GLN A 146 -4.42 16.11 -18.16
C GLN A 146 -4.87 17.06 -17.04
N GLN A 147 -6.10 16.92 -16.54
CA GLN A 147 -6.58 17.69 -15.38
C GLN A 147 -5.75 17.42 -14.13
N GLN A 148 -5.39 16.16 -13.89
CA GLN A 148 -4.53 15.78 -12.77
C GLN A 148 -3.15 16.44 -12.88
N ARG A 149 -2.50 16.38 -14.06
CA ARG A 149 -1.20 17.07 -14.27
C ARG A 149 -1.30 18.56 -14.03
N VAL A 150 -2.42 19.18 -14.39
CA VAL A 150 -2.68 20.61 -14.10
C VAL A 150 -2.81 20.86 -12.60
N ALA A 151 -3.51 19.98 -11.87
CA ALA A 151 -3.65 20.08 -10.41
C ALA A 151 -2.27 19.93 -9.71
N LEU A 152 -1.46 18.97 -10.15
CA LEU A 152 -0.08 18.82 -9.67
C LEU A 152 0.78 20.04 -10.02
N ALA A 153 0.70 20.54 -11.26
CA ALA A 153 1.42 21.75 -11.68
C ALA A 153 1.06 22.95 -10.80
N ARG A 154 -0.22 23.11 -10.49
CA ARG A 154 -0.70 24.20 -9.61
C ARG A 154 -0.06 24.13 -8.22
N MET A 155 0.09 22.93 -7.65
CA MET A 155 0.71 22.74 -6.35
C MET A 155 2.22 22.91 -6.41
N LEU A 156 2.89 22.29 -7.38
CA LEU A 156 4.34 22.36 -7.53
C LEU A 156 4.84 23.77 -7.88
N ALA A 157 4.06 24.57 -8.63
CA ALA A 157 4.42 25.96 -8.93
C ALA A 157 4.62 26.81 -7.66
N VAL A 158 3.81 26.54 -6.64
CA VAL A 158 3.87 27.22 -5.35
C VAL A 158 5.03 26.69 -4.48
N ASN A 159 5.61 25.52 -4.84
CA ASN A 159 6.70 24.84 -4.15
C ASN A 159 6.39 24.71 -2.64
N PRO A 160 5.42 23.87 -2.25
CA PRO A 160 5.10 23.63 -0.85
C PRO A 160 6.16 22.74 -0.22
N ASP A 161 6.40 22.89 1.08
CA ASP A 161 7.30 22.03 1.84
C ASP A 161 6.72 20.61 2.00
N ILE A 162 5.40 20.51 2.07
CA ILE A 162 4.65 19.25 2.23
C ILE A 162 3.54 19.20 1.19
N LEU A 163 3.37 18.04 0.54
CA LEU A 163 2.34 17.77 -0.46
C LEU A 163 1.40 16.66 0.03
N LEU A 164 0.13 16.98 0.14
CA LEU A 164 -0.93 16.06 0.53
C LEU A 164 -1.72 15.63 -0.71
N LEU A 165 -1.87 14.32 -0.95
CA LEU A 165 -2.50 13.75 -2.13
C LEU A 165 -3.62 12.79 -1.71
N ASP A 166 -4.88 13.16 -1.95
CA ASP A 166 -6.07 12.34 -1.61
C ASP A 166 -6.52 11.54 -2.83
N GLU A 167 -6.17 10.26 -2.88
CA GLU A 167 -6.48 9.32 -3.99
C GLU A 167 -6.25 9.92 -5.40
N PRO A 168 -5.08 10.52 -5.68
CA PRO A 168 -4.90 11.30 -6.88
C PRO A 168 -4.91 10.46 -8.17
N LEU A 169 -4.76 9.13 -8.11
CA LEU A 169 -4.68 8.25 -9.28
C LEU A 169 -5.97 7.44 -9.53
N SER A 170 -6.98 7.56 -8.66
CA SER A 170 -8.19 6.71 -8.68
C SER A 170 -9.02 6.83 -9.96
N ASN A 171 -9.05 8.00 -10.60
CA ASN A 171 -9.88 8.31 -11.78
C ASN A 171 -9.14 8.12 -13.12
N LEU A 172 -7.99 7.44 -13.11
CA LEU A 172 -7.16 7.23 -14.30
C LEU A 172 -7.30 5.81 -14.84
N ASP A 173 -7.16 5.67 -16.16
CA ASP A 173 -6.97 4.36 -16.79
C ASP A 173 -5.61 3.74 -16.43
N ALA A 174 -5.45 2.43 -16.67
CA ALA A 174 -4.27 1.68 -16.24
C ALA A 174 -2.95 2.21 -16.83
N ALA A 175 -2.94 2.60 -18.11
CA ALA A 175 -1.73 3.09 -18.78
C ALA A 175 -1.31 4.44 -18.23
N LEU A 176 -2.27 5.34 -18.07
CA LEU A 176 -2.04 6.68 -17.53
C LEU A 176 -1.67 6.64 -16.03
N ARG A 177 -2.24 5.71 -15.27
CA ARG A 177 -1.88 5.49 -13.86
C ARG A 177 -0.41 5.07 -13.72
N LEU A 178 0.06 4.18 -14.61
CA LEU A 178 1.48 3.78 -14.63
C LEU A 178 2.41 4.97 -14.94
N GLU A 179 2.05 5.78 -15.96
CA GLU A 179 2.81 6.99 -16.31
C GLU A 179 2.86 7.99 -15.15
N MET A 180 1.73 8.23 -14.50
CA MET A 180 1.63 9.17 -13.41
C MET A 180 2.37 8.71 -12.14
N ARG A 181 2.42 7.40 -11.88
CA ARG A 181 3.27 6.85 -10.80
C ARG A 181 4.74 7.15 -11.06
N ALA A 182 5.23 6.84 -12.25
CA ALA A 182 6.62 7.14 -12.62
C ALA A 182 6.93 8.66 -12.48
N GLU A 183 5.98 9.52 -12.86
CA GLU A 183 6.13 10.96 -12.75
C GLU A 183 6.15 11.45 -11.29
N LEU A 184 5.25 10.93 -10.42
CA LEU A 184 5.24 11.26 -8.99
C LEU A 184 6.54 10.83 -8.30
N ARG A 185 7.05 9.64 -8.61
CA ARG A 185 8.32 9.16 -8.08
C ARG A 185 9.48 10.06 -8.51
N ARG A 186 9.55 10.40 -9.81
CA ARG A 186 10.56 11.33 -10.33
C ARG A 186 10.50 12.69 -9.66
N LEU A 187 9.29 13.25 -9.47
CA LEU A 187 9.10 14.54 -8.80
C LEU A 187 9.56 14.48 -7.33
N HIS A 188 9.25 13.41 -6.62
CA HIS A 188 9.71 13.22 -5.26
C HIS A 188 11.25 13.15 -5.17
N GLU A 189 11.89 12.40 -6.07
CA GLU A 189 13.36 12.30 -6.16
C GLU A 189 14.03 13.64 -6.50
N GLU A 190 13.41 14.44 -7.39
CA GLU A 190 13.93 15.75 -7.84
C GLU A 190 13.78 16.84 -6.76
N PHE A 191 12.61 16.93 -6.12
CA PHE A 191 12.28 18.01 -5.20
C PHE A 191 12.48 17.65 -3.73
N ARG A 192 12.57 16.39 -3.40
CA ARG A 192 12.64 15.86 -2.02
C ARG A 192 11.56 16.42 -1.09
N THR A 193 10.40 16.78 -1.65
CA THR A 193 9.25 17.27 -0.91
C THR A 193 8.66 16.15 -0.07
N THR A 194 8.31 16.41 1.20
CA THR A 194 7.54 15.46 2.01
C THR A 194 6.17 15.24 1.38
N ILE A 195 5.82 13.99 1.11
CA ILE A 195 4.54 13.63 0.48
C ILE A 195 3.73 12.75 1.43
N VAL A 196 2.46 13.09 1.64
CA VAL A 196 1.48 12.22 2.28
C VAL A 196 0.47 11.82 1.22
N PHE A 197 0.45 10.54 0.88
CA PHE A 197 -0.33 9.97 -0.21
C PHE A 197 -1.38 9.01 0.34
N VAL A 198 -2.64 9.26 0.07
CA VAL A 198 -3.74 8.37 0.42
C VAL A 198 -4.12 7.52 -0.77
N THR A 199 -4.19 6.23 -0.59
CA THR A 199 -4.69 5.28 -1.58
C THR A 199 -5.33 4.05 -0.94
N HIS A 200 -6.15 3.34 -1.69
CA HIS A 200 -6.60 1.98 -1.39
C HIS A 200 -5.93 0.94 -2.32
N ASP A 201 -5.11 1.39 -3.27
CA ASP A 201 -4.38 0.53 -4.22
C ASP A 201 -3.02 0.14 -3.61
N GLN A 202 -2.86 -1.16 -3.30
CA GLN A 202 -1.63 -1.70 -2.73
C GLN A 202 -0.43 -1.52 -3.66
N TRP A 203 -0.66 -1.61 -4.98
CA TRP A 203 0.39 -1.45 -5.99
C TRP A 203 0.97 -0.04 -5.99
N GLU A 204 0.10 0.96 -5.80
CA GLU A 204 0.54 2.35 -5.66
C GLU A 204 1.40 2.52 -4.42
N ALA A 205 0.94 2.01 -3.27
CA ALA A 205 1.68 2.08 -2.03
C ALA A 205 3.05 1.39 -2.12
N MET A 206 3.08 0.15 -2.61
CA MET A 206 4.31 -0.66 -2.73
C MET A 206 5.33 -0.08 -3.72
N THR A 207 4.88 0.68 -4.76
CA THR A 207 5.78 1.19 -5.80
C THR A 207 6.23 2.62 -5.60
N LEU A 208 5.47 3.44 -4.88
CA LEU A 208 5.74 4.87 -4.71
C LEU A 208 6.33 5.22 -3.35
N ALA A 209 5.85 4.57 -2.30
CA ALA A 209 6.16 4.98 -0.94
C ALA A 209 7.59 4.62 -0.52
N THR A 210 8.21 5.49 0.28
CA THR A 210 9.38 5.14 1.10
C THR A 210 8.92 4.45 2.39
N THR A 211 7.74 4.84 2.89
CA THR A 211 7.14 4.27 4.09
C THR A 211 5.62 4.13 3.90
N ILE A 212 5.07 3.01 4.33
CA ILE A 212 3.63 2.73 4.32
C ILE A 212 3.11 2.70 5.75
N ALA A 213 2.03 3.43 6.02
CA ALA A 213 1.23 3.31 7.24
C ALA A 213 -0.07 2.56 6.90
N VAL A 214 -0.17 1.31 7.33
CA VAL A 214 -1.36 0.49 7.14
C VAL A 214 -2.39 0.79 8.21
N MET A 215 -3.60 1.18 7.81
CA MET A 215 -4.70 1.56 8.72
C MET A 215 -5.88 0.60 8.59
N ASN A 216 -6.54 0.32 9.71
CA ASN A 216 -7.78 -0.44 9.76
C ASN A 216 -8.66 0.01 10.93
N GLY A 217 -9.96 0.24 10.69
CA GLY A 217 -10.91 0.61 11.74
C GLY A 217 -10.50 1.85 12.54
N GLY A 218 -9.95 2.87 11.87
CA GLY A 218 -9.48 4.10 12.51
C GLY A 218 -8.10 4.00 13.18
N ARG A 219 -7.50 2.81 13.25
CA ARG A 219 -6.25 2.55 13.98
C ARG A 219 -5.11 2.22 13.04
N LEU A 220 -3.90 2.59 13.45
CA LEU A 220 -2.66 2.20 12.80
C LEU A 220 -2.37 0.72 13.11
N GLN A 221 -2.10 -0.07 12.07
CA GLN A 221 -1.79 -1.49 12.19
C GLN A 221 -0.28 -1.75 12.11
N GLN A 222 0.39 -1.07 11.18
CA GLN A 222 1.83 -1.19 10.96
C GLN A 222 2.35 0.02 10.20
N VAL A 223 3.59 0.42 10.51
CA VAL A 223 4.38 1.39 9.72
C VAL A 223 5.71 0.74 9.37
N GLY A 224 6.17 0.91 8.14
CA GLY A 224 7.46 0.41 7.69
C GLY A 224 7.70 0.62 6.20
N ALA A 225 8.90 0.25 5.75
CA ALA A 225 9.20 0.20 4.32
C ALA A 225 8.28 -0.81 3.60
N PRO A 226 8.00 -0.63 2.30
CA PRO A 226 7.14 -1.57 1.55
C PRO A 226 7.56 -3.04 1.72
N ASP A 227 8.84 -3.34 1.59
CA ASP A 227 9.36 -4.70 1.73
C ASP A 227 9.15 -5.28 3.14
N ASP A 228 9.28 -4.46 4.20
CA ASP A 228 9.02 -4.90 5.58
C ASP A 228 7.54 -5.19 5.81
N ILE A 229 6.64 -4.34 5.28
CA ILE A 229 5.19 -4.56 5.37
C ILE A 229 4.80 -5.88 4.71
N TYR A 230 5.40 -6.20 3.56
CA TYR A 230 5.12 -7.43 2.81
C TYR A 230 5.73 -8.68 3.45
N SER A 231 7.03 -8.61 3.76
CA SER A 231 7.81 -9.76 4.24
C SER A 231 7.68 -10.02 5.74
N ARG A 232 7.33 -8.98 6.53
CA ARG A 232 7.22 -9.04 8.00
C ARG A 232 5.96 -8.39 8.52
N PRO A 233 4.76 -8.87 8.10
CA PRO A 233 3.51 -8.31 8.60
C PRO A 233 3.40 -8.50 10.12
N LEU A 234 3.10 -7.43 10.87
CA LEU A 234 3.02 -7.48 12.35
C LEU A 234 1.81 -8.26 12.84
N ASN A 235 0.75 -8.34 12.04
CA ASN A 235 -0.44 -9.08 12.41
C ASN A 235 -1.11 -9.73 11.19
N ARG A 236 -2.06 -10.61 11.48
CA ARG A 236 -2.83 -11.33 10.47
C ARG A 236 -3.55 -10.40 9.49
N PHE A 237 -4.13 -9.29 9.99
CA PHE A 237 -4.81 -8.34 9.12
C PHE A 237 -3.87 -7.77 8.04
N VAL A 238 -2.67 -7.31 8.43
CA VAL A 238 -1.68 -6.78 7.47
C VAL A 238 -1.26 -7.86 6.48
N ALA A 239 -1.04 -9.09 6.95
CA ALA A 239 -0.67 -10.22 6.09
C ALA A 239 -1.73 -10.52 5.03
N GLU A 240 -3.03 -10.57 5.43
CA GLU A 240 -4.16 -10.84 4.55
C GLU A 240 -4.49 -9.65 3.63
N PHE A 241 -4.30 -8.41 4.14
CA PHE A 241 -4.61 -7.21 3.38
C PHE A 241 -3.57 -6.92 2.30
N ILE A 242 -2.29 -7.23 2.52
CA ILE A 242 -1.20 -6.94 1.58
C ILE A 242 -0.88 -8.17 0.72
N GLY A 243 -0.95 -8.01 -0.59
CA GLY A 243 -0.64 -9.03 -1.60
C GLY A 243 -1.82 -9.35 -2.51
N ASN A 244 -1.51 -9.67 -3.77
CA ASN A 244 -2.50 -10.11 -4.76
C ASN A 244 -1.86 -11.21 -5.66
N PRO A 245 -2.26 -12.48 -5.48
CA PRO A 245 -3.28 -13.00 -4.54
C PRO A 245 -2.93 -12.76 -3.06
N PRO A 246 -3.92 -12.77 -2.16
CA PRO A 246 -3.67 -12.65 -0.73
C PRO A 246 -2.88 -13.85 -0.20
N ILE A 247 -2.28 -13.69 0.99
CA ILE A 247 -1.59 -14.77 1.68
C ILE A 247 -2.55 -15.95 1.95
N ASN A 248 -2.08 -17.17 1.76
CA ASN A 248 -2.84 -18.37 2.12
C ASN A 248 -2.85 -18.54 3.63
N MET A 249 -4.02 -18.42 4.26
CA MET A 249 -4.18 -18.61 5.71
C MET A 249 -4.72 -19.98 6.04
N ILE A 250 -3.98 -20.73 6.83
CA ILE A 250 -4.31 -22.08 7.31
C ILE A 250 -4.59 -21.98 8.81
N ALA A 251 -5.80 -22.34 9.23
CA ALA A 251 -6.14 -22.45 10.65
C ALA A 251 -5.46 -23.69 11.23
N LEU A 252 -4.84 -23.55 12.40
CA LEU A 252 -4.07 -24.62 13.06
C LEU A 252 -4.89 -25.31 14.18
N ASP A 253 -6.21 -25.16 14.19
CA ASP A 253 -7.07 -25.83 15.16
C ASP A 253 -7.11 -27.34 14.90
N ALA A 254 -7.10 -28.13 15.99
CA ALA A 254 -6.99 -29.57 15.97
C ALA A 254 -8.23 -30.32 15.40
N ALA A 255 -9.22 -29.62 14.87
CA ALA A 255 -10.50 -30.17 14.47
C ALA A 255 -10.49 -30.91 13.12
N GLN A 256 -9.43 -30.79 12.31
CA GLN A 256 -9.31 -31.47 11.00
C GLN A 256 -8.10 -32.42 10.95
N PRO A 257 -8.27 -33.71 11.33
CA PRO A 257 -7.15 -34.66 11.41
C PRO A 257 -6.51 -35.05 10.06
N ALA A 258 -7.07 -34.62 8.93
CA ALA A 258 -6.57 -34.95 7.59
C ALA A 258 -6.21 -33.74 6.74
N GLY A 259 -6.29 -32.50 7.26
CA GLY A 259 -6.00 -31.25 6.55
C GLY A 259 -4.53 -30.89 6.53
N LEU A 260 -4.22 -29.74 5.91
CA LEU A 260 -2.87 -29.16 5.87
C LEU A 260 -2.28 -28.90 7.25
N ALA A 261 -3.12 -28.44 8.20
CA ALA A 261 -2.71 -28.19 9.58
C ALA A 261 -2.11 -29.43 10.24
N ALA A 262 -2.72 -30.60 10.09
CA ALA A 262 -2.22 -31.85 10.66
C ALA A 262 -0.89 -32.29 10.05
N ARG A 263 -0.72 -32.12 8.73
CA ARG A 263 0.55 -32.41 8.04
C ARG A 263 1.67 -31.49 8.52
N LEU A 264 1.38 -30.19 8.64
CA LEU A 264 2.34 -29.17 9.05
C LEU A 264 2.76 -29.33 10.52
N SER A 265 1.83 -29.69 11.42
CA SER A 265 2.10 -29.93 12.84
C SER A 265 3.08 -31.09 13.07
N GLY A 266 3.12 -32.08 12.15
CA GLY A 266 4.11 -33.16 12.18
C GLY A 266 5.52 -32.76 11.73
N THR A 267 5.64 -31.62 11.04
CA THR A 267 6.88 -31.16 10.39
C THR A 267 7.44 -29.91 11.03
N LEU A 268 6.59 -29.05 11.58
CA LEU A 268 6.93 -27.74 12.14
C LEU A 268 6.61 -27.65 13.62
N SER A 269 7.42 -26.90 14.36
CA SER A 269 7.06 -26.48 15.72
C SER A 269 6.10 -25.30 15.65
N LEU A 270 4.80 -25.54 15.90
CA LEU A 270 3.72 -24.56 15.81
C LEU A 270 3.24 -24.06 17.18
N THR A 271 4.09 -24.10 18.19
CA THR A 271 3.72 -23.79 19.58
C THR A 271 3.19 -22.35 19.70
N GLY A 272 1.96 -22.23 20.22
CA GLY A 272 1.29 -20.91 20.43
C GLY A 272 0.66 -20.32 19.17
N ALA A 273 0.84 -20.93 17.99
CA ALA A 273 0.24 -20.45 16.76
C ALA A 273 -1.21 -20.94 16.62
N ALA A 274 -2.12 -20.05 16.26
CA ALA A 274 -3.50 -20.33 15.89
C ALA A 274 -3.70 -20.40 14.38
N SER A 275 -2.83 -19.72 13.59
CA SER A 275 -2.86 -19.78 12.14
C SER A 275 -1.47 -19.65 11.54
N LEU A 276 -1.32 -20.20 10.33
CA LEU A 276 -0.12 -20.15 9.51
C LEU A 276 -0.46 -19.46 8.18
N GLY A 277 0.31 -18.45 7.83
CA GLY A 277 0.26 -17.76 6.53
C GLY A 277 1.37 -18.23 5.60
N ILE A 278 1.04 -18.45 4.32
CA ILE A 278 1.99 -18.78 3.25
C ILE A 278 1.74 -17.87 2.06
N ARG A 279 2.74 -17.07 1.65
CA ARG A 279 2.61 -16.25 0.44
C ARG A 279 2.46 -17.14 -0.80
N PRO A 280 1.62 -16.76 -1.79
CA PRO A 280 1.40 -17.58 -2.99
C PRO A 280 2.67 -17.91 -3.80
N GLU A 281 3.64 -17.02 -3.84
CA GLU A 281 4.92 -17.19 -4.52
C GLU A 281 5.91 -18.09 -3.75
N GLU A 282 5.67 -18.28 -2.45
CA GLU A 282 6.49 -19.16 -1.60
C GLU A 282 6.09 -20.63 -1.70
N ILE A 283 4.94 -20.91 -2.32
CA ILE A 283 4.60 -22.29 -2.71
C ILE A 283 5.39 -22.65 -3.97
N THR A 284 5.92 -23.86 -4.03
CA THR A 284 6.66 -24.38 -5.19
C THR A 284 6.20 -25.81 -5.51
N LEU A 285 6.21 -26.13 -6.82
CA LEU A 285 5.94 -27.47 -7.35
C LEU A 285 7.25 -28.22 -7.68
N SER A 286 8.39 -27.61 -7.42
CA SER A 286 9.71 -28.20 -7.65
C SER A 286 10.48 -28.29 -6.34
N PRO A 287 11.30 -29.31 -6.14
CA PRO A 287 12.16 -29.40 -4.96
C PRO A 287 13.07 -28.18 -4.83
N VAL A 288 13.09 -27.59 -3.64
CA VAL A 288 14.02 -26.52 -3.25
C VAL A 288 14.56 -26.84 -1.86
N ASP A 289 15.75 -26.33 -1.58
CA ASP A 289 16.38 -26.49 -0.26
C ASP A 289 15.52 -25.81 0.82
N ASN A 290 15.53 -26.36 2.02
CA ASN A 290 14.81 -25.84 3.19
C ASN A 290 13.30 -25.65 2.97
N ALA A 291 12.69 -26.54 2.18
CA ALA A 291 11.24 -26.50 1.93
C ALA A 291 10.48 -27.44 2.87
N VAL A 292 9.29 -26.99 3.26
CA VAL A 292 8.33 -27.75 4.06
C VAL A 292 7.34 -28.43 3.11
N PRO A 293 7.18 -29.76 3.17
CA PRO A 293 6.23 -30.46 2.31
C PRO A 293 4.79 -30.17 2.71
N LEU A 294 4.01 -29.64 1.77
CA LEU A 294 2.55 -29.52 1.89
C LEU A 294 1.84 -30.81 1.43
N GLY A 295 2.57 -31.66 0.66
CA GLY A 295 2.10 -32.91 0.09
C GLY A 295 1.36 -32.75 -1.23
N ALA A 296 0.71 -33.82 -1.69
CA ALA A 296 -0.05 -33.79 -2.93
C ALA A 296 -1.34 -33.00 -2.75
N LEU A 297 -1.53 -31.96 -3.55
CA LEU A 297 -2.71 -31.11 -3.61
C LEU A 297 -3.37 -31.25 -4.98
N ARG A 298 -4.69 -31.13 -5.05
CA ARG A 298 -5.40 -31.14 -6.32
C ARG A 298 -5.33 -29.78 -6.98
N LEU A 299 -4.92 -29.73 -8.24
CA LEU A 299 -4.97 -28.54 -9.06
C LEU A 299 -6.40 -28.32 -9.58
N GLU A 300 -7.08 -27.30 -9.08
CA GLU A 300 -8.48 -27.01 -9.44
C GLU A 300 -8.55 -26.11 -10.70
N SER A 301 -7.76 -25.05 -10.74
CA SER A 301 -7.77 -24.11 -11.84
C SER A 301 -6.39 -23.49 -12.10
N ILE A 302 -6.19 -23.00 -13.34
CA ILE A 302 -5.02 -22.21 -13.77
C ILE A 302 -5.50 -20.91 -14.37
N MET A 303 -5.15 -19.78 -13.75
CA MET A 303 -5.53 -18.42 -14.16
C MET A 303 -4.31 -17.69 -14.73
N PRO A 304 -4.25 -17.44 -16.05
CA PRO A 304 -3.18 -16.63 -16.63
C PRO A 304 -3.39 -15.15 -16.29
N THR A 305 -2.32 -14.45 -15.89
CA THR A 305 -2.35 -13.03 -15.48
C THR A 305 -1.52 -12.12 -16.39
N GLY A 306 -1.24 -12.55 -17.63
CA GLY A 306 -0.52 -11.77 -18.64
C GLY A 306 1.01 -11.82 -18.57
N GLY A 307 1.60 -12.48 -17.59
CA GLY A 307 3.07 -12.66 -17.43
C GLY A 307 3.40 -13.66 -16.35
N SER A 308 2.38 -14.12 -15.64
CA SER A 308 2.44 -15.14 -14.61
C SER A 308 1.17 -15.98 -14.61
N TRP A 309 1.13 -16.98 -13.76
CA TRP A 309 -0.02 -17.87 -13.57
C TRP A 309 -0.34 -17.96 -12.07
N ILE A 310 -1.63 -17.94 -11.76
CA ILE A 310 -2.14 -18.26 -10.43
C ILE A 310 -2.80 -19.63 -10.52
N LEU A 311 -2.32 -20.56 -9.72
CA LEU A 311 -2.88 -21.92 -9.60
C LEU A 311 -3.72 -21.97 -8.33
N GLU A 312 -4.96 -22.44 -8.46
CA GLU A 312 -5.80 -22.77 -7.32
C GLU A 312 -5.60 -24.26 -6.99
N LEU A 313 -5.15 -24.50 -5.78
CA LEU A 313 -4.85 -25.83 -5.25
C LEU A 313 -5.81 -26.16 -4.11
N SER A 314 -6.19 -27.44 -3.95
CA SER A 314 -7.09 -27.86 -2.87
C SER A 314 -6.63 -29.12 -2.16
N LEU A 315 -6.94 -29.20 -0.86
CA LEU A 315 -6.80 -30.40 -0.03
C LEU A 315 -7.88 -30.42 1.04
N GLY A 316 -8.73 -31.45 1.05
CA GLY A 316 -9.70 -31.64 2.13
C GLY A 316 -10.71 -30.50 2.33
N GLY A 317 -10.95 -29.67 1.28
CA GLY A 317 -11.81 -28.49 1.35
C GLY A 317 -11.06 -27.18 1.61
N GLU A 318 -9.80 -27.22 2.01
CA GLU A 318 -8.93 -26.06 2.11
C GLU A 318 -8.43 -25.66 0.71
N ARG A 319 -8.33 -24.37 0.45
CA ARG A 319 -7.86 -23.80 -0.82
C ARG A 319 -6.60 -22.99 -0.62
N LEU A 320 -5.62 -23.19 -1.52
CA LEU A 320 -4.39 -22.43 -1.58
C LEU A 320 -4.20 -21.85 -2.98
N PHE A 321 -3.58 -20.68 -3.05
CA PHE A 321 -3.13 -20.06 -4.30
C PHE A 321 -1.61 -20.18 -4.40
N HIS A 322 -1.12 -20.60 -5.55
CA HIS A 322 0.28 -20.58 -5.91
C HIS A 322 0.48 -19.62 -7.08
N ALA A 323 1.35 -18.64 -6.92
CA ALA A 323 1.73 -17.69 -7.97
C ALA A 323 3.09 -18.07 -8.57
N THR A 324 3.18 -18.15 -9.91
CA THR A 324 4.41 -18.53 -10.59
C THR A 324 4.59 -17.83 -11.92
N HIS A 325 5.84 -17.57 -12.32
CA HIS A 325 6.20 -17.09 -13.65
C HIS A 325 6.48 -18.23 -14.65
N ILE A 326 6.54 -19.47 -14.15
CA ILE A 326 6.78 -20.66 -14.96
C ILE A 326 5.42 -21.23 -15.42
N ARG A 327 5.26 -21.46 -16.73
CA ARG A 327 4.02 -22.04 -17.25
C ARG A 327 3.82 -23.43 -16.66
N PRO A 328 2.68 -23.69 -16.00
CA PRO A 328 2.41 -25.00 -15.41
C PRO A 328 2.31 -26.09 -16.48
N SER A 329 2.95 -27.23 -16.25
CA SER A 329 2.81 -28.43 -17.10
C SER A 329 1.61 -29.30 -16.69
N ALA A 330 1.19 -29.20 -15.43
CA ALA A 330 0.03 -29.90 -14.90
C ALA A 330 -1.29 -29.33 -15.43
N LYS A 331 -2.34 -30.17 -15.44
CA LYS A 331 -3.68 -29.79 -15.89
C LYS A 331 -4.66 -29.80 -14.71
N PRO A 332 -5.73 -28.98 -14.74
CA PRO A 332 -6.80 -29.06 -13.76
C PRO A 332 -7.30 -30.48 -13.56
N GLY A 333 -7.56 -30.86 -12.31
CA GLY A 333 -7.93 -32.21 -11.87
C GLY A 333 -6.75 -33.11 -11.48
N GLN A 334 -5.51 -32.77 -11.82
CA GLN A 334 -4.32 -33.55 -11.44
C GLN A 334 -3.89 -33.25 -10.00
N MET A 335 -3.29 -34.27 -9.36
CA MET A 335 -2.58 -34.09 -8.09
C MET A 335 -1.15 -33.60 -8.38
N VAL A 336 -0.70 -32.59 -7.63
CA VAL A 336 0.63 -32.00 -7.74
C VAL A 336 1.28 -31.95 -6.37
N ASP A 337 2.54 -32.36 -6.27
CA ASP A 337 3.30 -32.26 -5.02
C ASP A 337 3.70 -30.80 -4.80
N CYS A 338 3.33 -30.30 -3.64
CA CYS A 338 3.55 -28.91 -3.26
C CYS A 338 4.46 -28.81 -2.04
N LEU A 339 5.33 -27.82 -2.07
CA LEU A 339 6.22 -27.48 -0.96
C LEU A 339 6.07 -25.97 -0.67
N ALA A 340 6.38 -25.54 0.54
CA ALA A 340 6.49 -24.13 0.90
C ALA A 340 7.91 -23.84 1.37
N ARG A 341 8.46 -22.70 0.96
CA ARG A 341 9.76 -22.23 1.50
C ARG A 341 9.57 -21.84 2.96
N ALA A 342 10.47 -22.32 3.83
CA ALA A 342 10.36 -22.08 5.27
C ALA A 342 10.43 -20.58 5.63
N GLU A 343 11.15 -19.79 4.84
CA GLU A 343 11.32 -18.35 5.00
C GLU A 343 10.02 -17.55 4.76
N GLY A 344 9.13 -18.08 3.92
CA GLY A 344 7.84 -17.48 3.58
C GLY A 344 6.68 -17.89 4.49
N LEU A 345 6.96 -18.57 5.61
CA LEU A 345 5.97 -19.00 6.58
C LEU A 345 5.80 -17.95 7.68
N HIS A 346 4.55 -17.55 7.95
CA HIS A 346 4.20 -16.57 8.97
C HIS A 346 3.25 -17.19 9.99
N LEU A 347 3.64 -17.19 11.27
CA LEU A 347 2.81 -17.70 12.36
C LEU A 347 2.09 -16.55 13.08
N PHE A 348 0.79 -16.78 13.39
CA PHE A 348 -0.01 -15.80 14.12
C PHE A 348 -0.69 -16.50 15.31
N ASP A 349 -0.73 -15.81 16.44
CA ASP A 349 -1.42 -16.28 17.66
C ASP A 349 -2.95 -16.15 17.55
N ALA A 350 -3.66 -16.50 18.63
CA ALA A 350 -5.11 -16.40 18.69
C ALA A 350 -5.65 -14.96 18.59
N ASN A 351 -4.83 -13.96 18.86
CA ASN A 351 -5.17 -12.54 18.72
C ASN A 351 -4.80 -11.99 17.33
N GLY A 352 -4.25 -12.85 16.46
CA GLY A 352 -3.77 -12.47 15.13
C GLY A 352 -2.44 -11.73 15.15
N GLN A 353 -1.69 -11.69 16.27
CA GLN A 353 -0.37 -11.10 16.33
C GLN A 353 0.66 -12.07 15.79
N ARG A 354 1.66 -11.54 15.05
CA ARG A 354 2.75 -12.36 14.54
C ARG A 354 3.59 -12.92 15.67
N ILE A 355 3.88 -14.21 15.60
CA ILE A 355 4.85 -14.87 16.46
C ILE A 355 6.20 -14.78 15.77
N GLU A 356 7.18 -14.11 16.40
CA GLU A 356 8.56 -14.11 15.92
C GLU A 356 9.18 -15.48 16.27
N THR A 357 9.39 -16.27 15.23
CA THR A 357 10.14 -17.53 15.35
C THR A 357 11.55 -17.29 14.81
N ASN A 358 12.55 -17.36 15.67
CA ASN A 358 13.94 -17.21 15.27
C ASN A 358 14.42 -18.32 14.31
N GLU A 359 13.69 -19.41 14.21
CA GLU A 359 13.81 -20.47 13.19
C GLU A 359 12.53 -21.31 13.20
N ILE A 360 11.84 -21.38 12.07
CA ILE A 360 10.85 -22.46 11.86
C ILE A 360 11.67 -23.74 11.68
N ARG A 361 11.88 -24.50 12.76
CA ARG A 361 12.63 -25.75 12.69
C ARG A 361 11.77 -26.81 12.03
N VAL A 362 12.23 -27.30 10.89
CA VAL A 362 11.72 -28.52 10.30
C VAL A 362 12.13 -29.68 11.23
N THR A 363 11.20 -30.18 12.01
CA THR A 363 11.46 -31.21 13.05
C THR A 363 11.74 -32.61 12.48
N ASN A 364 11.40 -32.85 11.22
CA ASN A 364 11.72 -34.07 10.49
C ASN A 364 12.13 -33.74 9.06
N ALA A 365 13.41 -33.94 8.74
CA ALA A 365 13.83 -34.13 7.35
C ALA A 365 13.21 -35.44 6.86
N ALA A 366 11.97 -35.40 6.38
CA ALA A 366 11.42 -36.52 5.63
C ALA A 366 12.34 -36.74 4.43
N GLN A 367 13.03 -37.88 4.39
CA GLN A 367 13.78 -38.27 3.21
C GLN A 367 12.86 -38.13 1.98
N PRO A 368 13.33 -37.60 0.86
CA PRO A 368 12.53 -37.52 -0.34
C PRO A 368 12.07 -38.95 -0.69
N VAL A 369 10.77 -39.19 -0.65
CA VAL A 369 10.14 -40.41 -1.17
C VAL A 369 10.59 -40.48 -2.61
N GLY A 370 11.34 -41.52 -2.97
CA GLY A 370 12.04 -41.69 -4.21
C GLY A 370 11.17 -41.40 -5.43
N LEU A 371 11.39 -40.30 -6.07
CA LEU A 371 10.83 -39.99 -7.37
C LEU A 371 11.42 -40.99 -8.35
N GLY A 372 10.56 -41.86 -8.87
CA GLY A 372 10.90 -42.76 -9.98
C GLY A 372 11.55 -41.94 -11.10
N ARG A 373 12.75 -42.31 -11.51
CA ARG A 373 13.47 -41.70 -12.62
C ARG A 373 12.55 -41.60 -13.84
N PRO A 374 12.41 -40.46 -14.51
CA PRO A 374 11.73 -40.42 -15.79
C PRO A 374 12.52 -41.33 -16.77
N ALA A 375 11.81 -42.27 -17.41
CA ALA A 375 12.36 -43.11 -18.45
C ALA A 375 12.86 -42.19 -19.60
N LEU A 376 14.15 -42.25 -19.86
CA LEU A 376 14.77 -41.69 -21.08
C LEU A 376 14.15 -42.41 -22.29
N ILE A 377 13.41 -41.71 -23.10
CA ILE A 377 13.01 -42.16 -24.45
C ILE A 377 14.26 -42.04 -25.32
N PRO A 378 14.73 -43.13 -25.97
CA PRO A 378 15.84 -43.02 -26.90
C PRO A 378 15.41 -42.28 -28.17
N ALA A 379 16.39 -41.64 -28.81
CA ALA A 379 16.32 -40.75 -29.98
C ALA A 379 15.58 -41.32 -31.21
#